data_bd9f77771591dbf68e54e9811b789996
#
_entry.id   bd9f77771591dbf68e54e9811b789996
#
_cell.length_a   1.000
_cell.length_b   1.000
_cell.length_c   1.000
_cell.angle_alpha   90.00
_cell.angle_beta   90.00
_cell.angle_gamma   90.00
#
_symmetry.space_group_name_H-M   'P 1'
#
loop_
_entity.id
_entity.type
_entity.pdbx_description
1 polymer ?
#
loop_
_entity_poly.entity_id
_entity_poly.type
_entity_poly.pdbx_seq_one_letter_code
_entity_poly.pdbx_strand_id
1 'polypeptide(L)'
;MNILFVRLSYIGDILHATAAARWIKQRYPNAILHWIVTPSMAELLEHNPYVDHIIPWERDVYEAHSKKLHLCTMWNMWWDLRKQLQPYQFDIAVDVQGRLITGLVLLATGAPIRLGLGGTKELNWLFTNYKSKNRSKHVIEQYLEVAQLLPMAIQQSSLKDRGTVETSNQDLLANDASETTRSDESFDDINQMDLFVTDEEQQQAQSEIAHIFTDKERPTIGIVLGSSWQTKSWPSEKWQQLIESMSYRSNFICFGGPKEEKDFTSLMQYVEKEELPVYNKLGKTTLREMAALLQACDVVVSCDTGALHMAIALNRPVVALFGPTNPAEWGPLTGLYRVIQNHDMDCLGCRKRKCPKGKAYCMSGIDPIWVKENIIELLDVVSSEVR
;
A
#
# COMPACT_ATOMS: atom_id res chain seq x y z
N MET A 1 -26.15 0.81 -6.60
CA MET A 1 -25.61 1.25 -5.29
C MET A 1 -24.29 1.94 -5.55
N ASN A 2 -24.19 3.23 -5.19
CA ASN A 2 -22.98 4.04 -5.36
C ASN A 2 -22.20 4.09 -4.05
N ILE A 3 -20.95 3.64 -4.07
CA ILE A 3 -20.09 3.58 -2.90
C ILE A 3 -18.91 4.51 -3.10
N LEU A 4 -18.67 5.45 -2.16
CA LEU A 4 -17.40 6.17 -2.09
C LEU A 4 -16.44 5.43 -1.17
N PHE A 5 -15.27 5.05 -1.67
CA PHE A 5 -14.17 4.49 -0.89
C PHE A 5 -13.11 5.58 -0.64
N VAL A 6 -12.75 5.80 0.62
CA VAL A 6 -11.90 6.91 1.03
C VAL A 6 -10.56 6.41 1.56
N ARG A 7 -9.53 6.54 0.73
CA ARG A 7 -8.12 6.40 1.11
C ARG A 7 -7.28 7.34 0.27
N LEU A 8 -6.81 8.44 0.86
CA LEU A 8 -6.30 9.58 0.11
C LEU A 8 -4.83 9.48 -0.28
N SER A 9 -3.98 8.83 0.50
CA SER A 9 -2.53 8.95 0.31
C SER A 9 -1.71 7.82 0.89
N TYR A 10 -0.43 7.86 0.48
CA TYR A 10 0.66 6.90 0.68
C TYR A 10 0.47 5.60 -0.10
N ILE A 11 1.48 5.28 -0.91
CA ILE A 11 1.48 4.13 -1.83
C ILE A 11 1.08 2.84 -1.11
N GLY A 12 1.79 2.48 -0.04
CA GLY A 12 1.53 1.25 0.69
C GLY A 12 0.11 1.19 1.27
N ASP A 13 -0.36 2.30 1.84
CA ASP A 13 -1.70 2.35 2.44
C ASP A 13 -2.83 2.22 1.41
N ILE A 14 -2.65 2.80 0.20
CA ILE A 14 -3.61 2.66 -0.90
C ILE A 14 -3.64 1.20 -1.36
N LEU A 15 -2.48 0.58 -1.56
CA LEU A 15 -2.39 -0.82 -1.97
C LEU A 15 -2.98 -1.77 -0.92
N HIS A 16 -2.71 -1.55 0.37
CA HIS A 16 -3.36 -2.32 1.44
C HIS A 16 -4.88 -2.23 1.40
N ALA A 17 -5.42 -1.07 0.98
CA ALA A 17 -6.85 -0.85 0.92
C ALA A 17 -7.53 -1.48 -0.30
N THR A 18 -6.77 -1.88 -1.33
CA THR A 18 -7.34 -2.55 -2.52
C THR A 18 -7.99 -3.88 -2.18
N ALA A 19 -7.48 -4.64 -1.21
CA ALA A 19 -8.09 -5.86 -0.72
C ALA A 19 -9.54 -5.64 -0.23
N ALA A 20 -9.79 -4.55 0.49
CA ALA A 20 -11.12 -4.19 0.95
C ALA A 20 -12.04 -3.75 -0.21
N ALA A 21 -11.51 -3.02 -1.20
CA ALA A 21 -12.25 -2.65 -2.40
C ALA A 21 -12.64 -3.88 -3.24
N ARG A 22 -11.69 -4.82 -3.45
CA ARG A 22 -11.95 -6.11 -4.10
C ARG A 22 -13.04 -6.88 -3.37
N TRP A 23 -12.96 -7.04 -2.05
CA TRP A 23 -13.97 -7.73 -1.25
C TRP A 23 -15.36 -7.11 -1.44
N ILE A 24 -15.47 -5.77 -1.47
CA ILE A 24 -16.73 -5.07 -1.73
C ILE A 24 -17.26 -5.41 -3.12
N LYS A 25 -16.45 -5.35 -4.16
CA LYS A 25 -16.88 -5.60 -5.55
C LYS A 25 -17.25 -7.07 -5.79
N GLN A 26 -16.52 -8.01 -5.18
CA GLN A 26 -16.87 -9.44 -5.26
C GLN A 26 -18.22 -9.72 -4.58
N ARG A 27 -18.48 -9.11 -3.44
CA ARG A 27 -19.74 -9.29 -2.70
C ARG A 27 -20.91 -8.52 -3.32
N TYR A 28 -20.64 -7.39 -3.96
CA TYR A 28 -21.61 -6.51 -4.60
C TYR A 28 -21.18 -6.14 -6.03
N PRO A 29 -21.23 -7.09 -7.00
CA PRO A 29 -20.72 -6.87 -8.36
C PRO A 29 -21.37 -5.70 -9.09
N ASN A 30 -22.65 -5.43 -8.81
CA ASN A 30 -23.41 -4.33 -9.41
C ASN A 30 -23.25 -2.98 -8.68
N ALA A 31 -22.44 -2.91 -7.62
CA ALA A 31 -22.11 -1.64 -6.98
C ALA A 31 -21.12 -0.86 -7.85
N ILE A 32 -21.32 0.44 -7.94
CA ILE A 32 -20.37 1.36 -8.59
C ILE A 32 -19.45 1.89 -7.49
N LEU A 33 -18.18 1.51 -7.53
CA LEU A 33 -17.18 1.90 -6.54
C LEU A 33 -16.36 3.06 -7.06
N HIS A 34 -16.50 4.20 -6.39
CA HIS A 34 -15.71 5.40 -6.61
C HIS A 34 -14.62 5.49 -5.56
N TRP A 35 -13.39 5.76 -5.94
CA TRP A 35 -12.29 5.91 -5.00
C TRP A 35 -11.77 7.35 -5.00
N ILE A 36 -11.85 8.04 -3.85
CA ILE A 36 -11.24 9.38 -3.72
C ILE A 36 -9.80 9.26 -3.23
N VAL A 37 -8.88 9.91 -3.94
CA VAL A 37 -7.43 9.79 -3.76
C VAL A 37 -6.73 11.10 -4.12
N THR A 38 -5.51 11.35 -3.62
CA THR A 38 -4.69 12.49 -4.10
C THR A 38 -4.27 12.28 -5.56
N PRO A 39 -4.16 13.35 -6.37
CA PRO A 39 -3.80 13.23 -7.80
C PRO A 39 -2.51 12.45 -8.04
N SER A 40 -1.50 12.65 -7.19
CA SER A 40 -0.20 11.97 -7.29
C SER A 40 -0.26 10.45 -7.04
N MET A 41 -1.36 9.95 -6.51
CA MET A 41 -1.54 8.52 -6.20
C MET A 41 -2.60 7.85 -7.10
N ALA A 42 -3.28 8.62 -7.96
CA ALA A 42 -4.34 8.12 -8.84
C ALA A 42 -3.85 6.98 -9.76
N GLU A 43 -2.63 7.11 -10.26
CA GLU A 43 -1.97 6.13 -11.12
C GLU A 43 -1.92 4.70 -10.53
N LEU A 44 -1.92 4.55 -9.19
CA LEU A 44 -1.92 3.24 -8.52
C LEU A 44 -3.24 2.48 -8.69
N LEU A 45 -4.33 3.19 -8.98
CA LEU A 45 -5.68 2.64 -9.10
C LEU A 45 -6.12 2.46 -10.56
N GLU A 46 -5.33 2.95 -11.52
CA GLU A 46 -5.60 2.78 -12.94
C GLU A 46 -5.63 1.30 -13.30
N HIS A 47 -6.54 0.94 -14.19
CA HIS A 47 -6.78 -0.44 -14.64
C HIS A 47 -7.21 -1.42 -13.55
N ASN A 48 -7.52 -0.94 -12.34
CA ASN A 48 -8.04 -1.81 -11.28
C ASN A 48 -9.51 -2.16 -11.55
N PRO A 49 -9.86 -3.44 -11.81
CA PRO A 49 -11.23 -3.85 -12.16
C PRO A 49 -12.22 -3.71 -11.01
N TYR A 50 -11.73 -3.47 -9.80
CA TYR A 50 -12.55 -3.28 -8.60
C TYR A 50 -12.86 -1.81 -8.32
N VAL A 51 -12.34 -0.87 -9.12
CA VAL A 51 -12.55 0.57 -8.98
C VAL A 51 -13.16 1.11 -10.28
N ASP A 52 -14.43 1.50 -10.23
CA ASP A 52 -15.13 2.00 -11.44
C ASP A 52 -14.76 3.45 -11.75
N HIS A 53 -14.54 4.27 -10.72
CA HIS A 53 -14.20 5.69 -10.90
C HIS A 53 -13.16 6.16 -9.88
N ILE A 54 -12.12 6.83 -10.36
CA ILE A 54 -11.12 7.49 -9.54
C ILE A 54 -11.47 8.97 -9.45
N ILE A 55 -11.58 9.51 -8.23
CA ILE A 55 -11.89 10.91 -7.96
C ILE A 55 -10.64 11.57 -7.37
N PRO A 56 -9.86 12.33 -8.14
CA PRO A 56 -8.71 13.05 -7.61
C PRO A 56 -9.16 14.23 -6.72
N TRP A 57 -8.50 14.41 -5.58
CA TRP A 57 -8.74 15.52 -4.66
C TRP A 57 -7.44 16.06 -4.07
N GLU A 58 -7.29 17.40 -4.09
CA GLU A 58 -6.09 18.13 -3.65
C GLU A 58 -5.98 18.23 -2.12
N ARG A 59 -5.89 17.07 -1.47
CA ARG A 59 -5.75 16.95 -0.01
C ARG A 59 -4.57 17.74 0.52
N ASP A 60 -3.40 17.69 -0.15
CA ASP A 60 -2.16 18.29 0.36
C ASP A 60 -2.26 19.83 0.37
N VAL A 61 -2.96 20.41 -0.61
CA VAL A 61 -3.30 21.83 -0.64
C VAL A 61 -4.23 22.17 0.52
N TYR A 62 -5.27 21.34 0.77
CA TYR A 62 -6.17 21.53 1.90
C TYR A 62 -5.43 21.49 3.25
N GLU A 63 -4.54 20.51 3.47
CA GLU A 63 -3.71 20.40 4.67
C GLU A 63 -2.74 21.59 4.84
N ALA A 64 -2.19 22.12 3.75
CA ALA A 64 -1.33 23.30 3.79
C ALA A 64 -2.08 24.54 4.27
N HIS A 65 -3.33 24.74 3.79
CA HIS A 65 -4.20 25.82 4.27
C HIS A 65 -4.67 25.61 5.71
N SER A 66 -4.92 24.38 6.13
CA SER A 66 -5.26 24.02 7.51
C SER A 66 -4.15 24.44 8.48
N LYS A 67 -2.89 24.15 8.16
CA LYS A 67 -1.73 24.54 8.99
C LYS A 67 -1.58 26.06 9.13
N LYS A 68 -2.05 26.83 8.15
CA LYS A 68 -2.03 28.30 8.13
C LYS A 68 -3.32 28.93 8.65
N LEU A 69 -4.30 28.12 9.11
CA LEU A 69 -5.61 28.53 9.58
C LEU A 69 -6.41 29.39 8.57
N HIS A 70 -6.26 29.12 7.28
CA HIS A 70 -6.99 29.81 6.21
C HIS A 70 -8.43 29.25 6.09
N LEU A 71 -9.27 29.53 7.11
CA LEU A 71 -10.59 28.90 7.26
C LEU A 71 -11.52 29.14 6.08
N CYS A 72 -11.53 30.35 5.51
CA CYS A 72 -12.36 30.67 4.32
C CYS A 72 -11.97 29.83 3.10
N THR A 73 -10.67 29.67 2.85
CA THR A 73 -10.17 28.84 1.75
C THR A 73 -10.52 27.37 1.96
N MET A 74 -10.34 26.86 3.18
CA MET A 74 -10.71 25.48 3.53
C MET A 74 -12.22 25.24 3.37
N TRP A 75 -13.05 26.19 3.75
CA TRP A 75 -14.50 26.14 3.57
C TRP A 75 -14.88 26.09 2.09
N ASN A 76 -14.29 26.95 1.26
CA ASN A 76 -14.52 26.95 -0.18
C ASN A 76 -14.09 25.63 -0.82
N MET A 77 -12.89 25.12 -0.51
CA MET A 77 -12.41 23.84 -0.99
C MET A 77 -13.33 22.66 -0.57
N TRP A 78 -13.88 22.69 0.64
CA TRP A 78 -14.84 21.70 1.09
C TRP A 78 -16.17 21.79 0.35
N TRP A 79 -16.65 23.00 0.08
CA TRP A 79 -17.85 23.21 -0.72
C TRP A 79 -17.67 22.78 -2.18
N ASP A 80 -16.50 23.01 -2.75
CA ASP A 80 -16.17 22.57 -4.10
C ASP A 80 -16.10 21.03 -4.17
N LEU A 81 -15.49 20.39 -3.18
CA LEU A 81 -15.53 18.93 -3.03
C LEU A 81 -16.97 18.42 -2.92
N ARG A 82 -17.81 19.06 -2.10
CA ARG A 82 -19.22 18.68 -1.96
C ARG A 82 -19.97 18.78 -3.28
N LYS A 83 -19.77 19.87 -4.03
CA LYS A 83 -20.36 20.03 -5.37
C LYS A 83 -19.89 18.97 -6.36
N GLN A 84 -18.61 18.59 -6.29
CA GLN A 84 -18.02 17.54 -7.12
C GLN A 84 -18.64 16.17 -6.78
N LEU A 85 -18.89 15.87 -5.51
CA LEU A 85 -19.37 14.57 -5.05
C LEU A 85 -20.91 14.43 -5.14
N GLN A 86 -21.67 15.51 -5.04
CA GLN A 86 -23.13 15.49 -4.98
C GLN A 86 -23.81 14.79 -6.19
N PRO A 87 -23.33 14.92 -7.45
CA PRO A 87 -23.97 14.26 -8.60
C PRO A 87 -23.97 12.74 -8.55
N TYR A 88 -23.04 12.13 -7.82
CA TYR A 88 -22.94 10.68 -7.71
C TYR A 88 -23.98 10.05 -6.79
N GLN A 89 -24.64 10.84 -5.92
CA GLN A 89 -25.70 10.38 -4.99
C GLN A 89 -25.28 9.11 -4.24
N PHE A 90 -24.19 9.21 -3.47
CA PHE A 90 -23.64 8.08 -2.75
C PHE A 90 -24.61 7.49 -1.73
N ASP A 91 -24.85 6.19 -1.82
CA ASP A 91 -25.59 5.42 -0.82
C ASP A 91 -24.73 5.15 0.41
N ILE A 92 -23.44 4.90 0.18
CA ILE A 92 -22.49 4.45 1.19
C ILE A 92 -21.16 5.17 1.00
N ALA A 93 -20.51 5.52 2.13
CA ALA A 93 -19.14 5.99 2.14
C ALA A 93 -18.31 5.15 3.12
N VAL A 94 -17.16 4.65 2.68
CA VAL A 94 -16.26 3.75 3.42
C VAL A 94 -14.93 4.46 3.66
N ASP A 95 -14.60 4.77 4.89
CA ASP A 95 -13.35 5.43 5.29
C ASP A 95 -12.41 4.45 5.99
N VAL A 96 -11.34 4.04 5.29
CA VAL A 96 -10.28 3.20 5.84
C VAL A 96 -9.04 4.01 6.26
N GLN A 97 -9.13 5.34 6.28
CA GLN A 97 -8.04 6.22 6.74
C GLN A 97 -8.24 6.71 8.18
N GLY A 98 -9.47 7.02 8.56
CA GLY A 98 -9.84 7.33 9.94
C GLY A 98 -9.27 8.66 10.46
N ARG A 99 -9.10 9.69 9.61
CA ARG A 99 -8.61 11.01 9.99
C ARG A 99 -9.73 12.05 9.98
N LEU A 100 -9.53 13.19 10.68
CA LEU A 100 -10.49 14.30 10.65
C LEU A 100 -10.81 14.74 9.22
N ILE A 101 -9.79 14.86 8.37
CA ILE A 101 -9.95 15.29 6.98
C ILE A 101 -10.81 14.31 6.17
N THR A 102 -10.66 13.00 6.38
CA THR A 102 -11.50 12.00 5.70
C THR A 102 -12.92 11.98 6.26
N GLY A 103 -13.11 12.32 7.52
CA GLY A 103 -14.43 12.56 8.10
C GLY A 103 -15.16 13.71 7.40
N LEU A 104 -14.46 14.81 7.07
CA LEU A 104 -15.03 15.92 6.28
C LEU A 104 -15.39 15.48 4.84
N VAL A 105 -14.60 14.56 4.25
CA VAL A 105 -14.95 13.95 2.96
C VAL A 105 -16.24 13.15 3.09
N LEU A 106 -16.39 12.32 4.13
CA LEU A 106 -17.63 11.58 4.38
C LEU A 106 -18.87 12.50 4.47
N LEU A 107 -18.76 13.65 5.16
CA LEU A 107 -19.85 14.63 5.22
C LEU A 107 -20.16 15.25 3.85
N ALA A 108 -19.13 15.49 3.04
CA ALA A 108 -19.32 16.09 1.71
C ALA A 108 -20.12 15.18 0.78
N THR A 109 -20.07 13.86 0.94
CA THR A 109 -20.86 12.89 0.15
C THR A 109 -22.35 13.00 0.36
N GLY A 110 -22.79 13.32 1.59
CA GLY A 110 -24.19 13.20 1.99
C GLY A 110 -24.69 11.76 2.17
N ALA A 111 -23.82 10.75 2.08
CA ALA A 111 -24.18 9.35 2.18
C ALA A 111 -24.83 9.02 3.54
N PRO A 112 -25.98 8.31 3.55
CA PRO A 112 -26.65 7.93 4.80
C PRO A 112 -25.88 6.86 5.58
N ILE A 113 -25.17 5.96 4.91
CA ILE A 113 -24.35 4.92 5.52
C ILE A 113 -22.88 5.34 5.42
N ARG A 114 -22.23 5.50 6.58
CA ARG A 114 -20.82 5.89 6.64
C ARG A 114 -20.05 4.93 7.56
N LEU A 115 -19.22 4.10 6.94
CA LEU A 115 -18.40 3.10 7.60
C LEU A 115 -17.01 3.68 7.90
N GLY A 116 -16.39 3.28 9.00
CA GLY A 116 -15.05 3.73 9.33
C GLY A 116 -14.32 2.86 10.34
N LEU A 117 -13.03 3.15 10.52
CA LEU A 117 -12.18 2.49 11.50
C LEU A 117 -12.62 2.83 12.93
N GLY A 118 -12.64 1.82 13.79
CA GLY A 118 -12.80 2.01 15.23
C GLY A 118 -11.53 2.53 15.91
N GLY A 119 -11.66 3.19 17.05
CA GLY A 119 -10.51 3.63 17.86
C GLY A 119 -9.66 4.74 17.25
N THR A 120 -10.18 5.48 16.27
CA THR A 120 -9.47 6.59 15.62
C THR A 120 -9.26 7.77 16.56
N LYS A 121 -8.09 8.44 16.46
CA LYS A 121 -7.67 9.50 17.40
C LYS A 121 -8.15 10.92 17.02
N GLU A 122 -8.47 11.18 15.74
CA GLU A 122 -8.69 12.52 15.20
C GLU A 122 -10.17 12.89 15.07
N LEU A 123 -11.03 12.52 16.02
CA LEU A 123 -12.48 12.79 16.01
C LEU A 123 -13.22 12.25 14.76
N ASN A 124 -12.61 11.44 13.94
CA ASN A 124 -13.21 10.83 12.75
C ASN A 124 -14.49 10.05 13.09
N TRP A 125 -14.54 9.49 14.29
CA TRP A 125 -15.69 8.75 14.82
C TRP A 125 -16.99 9.57 14.87
N LEU A 126 -16.95 10.90 14.82
CA LEU A 126 -18.13 11.78 14.72
C LEU A 126 -18.81 11.70 13.35
N PHE A 127 -18.09 11.31 12.33
CA PHE A 127 -18.52 11.32 10.92
C PHE A 127 -18.98 9.95 10.42
N THR A 128 -18.70 8.89 11.18
CA THR A 128 -19.04 7.50 10.85
C THR A 128 -20.19 7.01 11.73
N ASN A 129 -21.18 6.36 11.15
CA ASN A 129 -22.30 5.78 11.90
C ASN A 129 -22.13 4.26 12.13
N TYR A 130 -21.23 3.61 11.39
CA TYR A 130 -20.81 2.23 11.64
C TYR A 130 -19.28 2.17 11.75
N LYS A 131 -18.76 1.43 12.75
CA LYS A 131 -17.32 1.40 13.07
C LYS A 131 -16.84 -0.01 13.27
N SER A 132 -15.65 -0.35 12.70
CA SER A 132 -15.00 -1.63 12.97
C SER A 132 -14.56 -1.73 14.42
N LYS A 133 -14.38 -2.95 14.90
CA LYS A 133 -13.84 -3.20 16.25
C LYS A 133 -12.33 -3.05 16.31
N ASN A 134 -11.67 -2.94 15.16
CA ASN A 134 -10.22 -2.79 14.98
C ASN A 134 -9.44 -3.82 15.82
N ARG A 135 -9.78 -5.11 15.65
CA ARG A 135 -9.22 -6.23 16.40
C ARG A 135 -7.93 -6.77 15.80
N SER A 136 -7.83 -6.68 14.49
CA SER A 136 -6.70 -7.21 13.73
C SER A 136 -5.46 -6.36 13.92
N LYS A 137 -4.28 -7.01 13.89
CA LYS A 137 -2.99 -6.32 13.98
C LYS A 137 -2.55 -5.78 12.63
N HIS A 138 -2.78 -6.54 11.57
CA HIS A 138 -2.36 -6.19 10.22
C HIS A 138 -3.29 -5.17 9.57
N VAL A 139 -2.71 -4.19 8.88
CA VAL A 139 -3.45 -3.07 8.28
C VAL A 139 -4.47 -3.51 7.23
N ILE A 140 -4.16 -4.51 6.41
CA ILE A 140 -5.09 -5.08 5.40
C ILE A 140 -6.34 -5.62 6.09
N GLU A 141 -6.17 -6.42 7.14
CA GLU A 141 -7.27 -7.00 7.90
C GLU A 141 -8.13 -5.93 8.57
N GLN A 142 -7.51 -4.84 9.08
CA GLN A 142 -8.25 -3.70 9.65
C GLN A 142 -9.15 -3.03 8.59
N TYR A 143 -8.67 -2.90 7.34
CA TYR A 143 -9.48 -2.33 6.26
C TYR A 143 -10.58 -3.29 5.80
N LEU A 144 -10.30 -4.58 5.78
CA LEU A 144 -11.31 -5.62 5.54
C LEU A 144 -12.40 -5.62 6.62
N GLU A 145 -12.04 -5.46 7.91
CA GLU A 145 -13.02 -5.33 9.00
C GLU A 145 -14.00 -4.17 8.75
N VAL A 146 -13.56 -3.06 8.16
CA VAL A 146 -14.45 -1.94 7.79
C VAL A 146 -15.39 -2.34 6.64
N ALA A 147 -14.86 -2.95 5.59
CA ALA A 147 -15.66 -3.41 4.46
C ALA A 147 -16.72 -4.44 4.87
N GLN A 148 -16.35 -5.35 5.76
CA GLN A 148 -17.23 -6.41 6.29
C GLN A 148 -18.40 -5.89 7.16
N LEU A 149 -18.42 -4.61 7.53
CA LEU A 149 -19.60 -3.99 8.15
C LEU A 149 -20.74 -3.76 7.15
N LEU A 150 -20.47 -3.79 5.86
CA LEU A 150 -21.40 -3.40 4.79
C LEU A 150 -22.73 -4.15 4.83
N PRO A 151 -22.77 -5.50 4.92
CA PRO A 151 -24.02 -6.26 4.95
C PRO A 151 -24.91 -5.85 6.11
N MET A 152 -24.36 -5.75 7.33
CA MET A 152 -25.08 -5.34 8.52
C MET A 152 -25.61 -3.90 8.40
N ALA A 153 -24.81 -2.98 7.87
CA ALA A 153 -25.19 -1.58 7.72
C ALA A 153 -26.35 -1.41 6.74
N ILE A 154 -26.35 -2.14 5.62
CA ILE A 154 -27.43 -2.16 4.62
C ILE A 154 -28.71 -2.72 5.26
N GLN A 155 -28.63 -3.85 5.97
CA GLN A 155 -29.76 -4.47 6.62
C GLN A 155 -30.43 -3.56 7.64
N GLN A 156 -29.64 -2.92 8.51
CA GLN A 156 -30.15 -1.98 9.51
C GLN A 156 -30.77 -0.72 8.92
N SER A 157 -30.22 -0.18 7.83
CA SER A 157 -30.79 0.96 7.12
C SER A 157 -32.18 0.60 6.53
N SER A 158 -32.27 -0.54 5.87
CA SER A 158 -33.54 -1.01 5.28
C SER A 158 -34.65 -1.25 6.31
N LEU A 159 -34.30 -1.65 7.54
CA LEU A 159 -35.24 -1.81 8.65
C LEU A 159 -35.74 -0.47 9.18
N LYS A 160 -34.89 0.55 9.24
CA LYS A 160 -35.28 1.92 9.67
C LYS A 160 -36.28 2.55 8.71
N ASP A 161 -36.08 2.37 7.40
CA ASP A 161 -36.98 2.90 6.36
C ASP A 161 -38.36 2.25 6.39
N ARG A 162 -38.47 1.02 6.93
CA ARG A 162 -39.75 0.28 7.07
C ARG A 162 -40.51 0.58 8.37
N GLY A 163 -40.03 1.48 9.20
CA GLY A 163 -40.73 1.93 10.42
C GLY A 163 -40.89 0.90 11.52
N THR A 164 -40.06 -0.13 11.59
CA THR A 164 -40.11 -1.16 12.65
C THR A 164 -38.85 -1.14 13.51
N VAL A 165 -39.08 -0.85 14.81
CA VAL A 165 -38.29 -1.23 15.99
C VAL A 165 -37.07 -0.36 16.34
N GLU A 166 -37.25 0.40 17.41
CA GLU A 166 -36.18 0.75 18.34
C GLU A 166 -35.66 -0.52 19.04
N THR A 167 -34.61 -1.12 18.51
CA THR A 167 -33.78 -2.08 19.25
C THR A 167 -32.51 -1.38 19.68
N SER A 168 -32.27 -1.39 20.98
CA SER A 168 -31.06 -0.85 21.60
C SER A 168 -29.81 -1.46 20.96
N ASN A 169 -28.82 -0.62 20.65
CA ASN A 169 -27.56 -0.95 19.98
C ASN A 169 -26.65 -1.97 20.71
N GLN A 170 -27.11 -2.55 21.83
CA GLN A 170 -26.28 -3.44 22.66
C GLN A 170 -26.54 -4.94 22.40
N ASP A 171 -27.75 -5.34 21.98
CA ASP A 171 -28.11 -6.75 21.91
C ASP A 171 -27.86 -7.41 20.54
N LEU A 172 -27.66 -6.63 19.48
CA LEU A 172 -27.39 -7.17 18.12
C LEU A 172 -25.91 -7.52 17.87
N LEU A 173 -25.02 -7.19 18.79
CA LEU A 173 -23.58 -7.47 18.66
C LEU A 173 -23.19 -8.88 19.15
N ALA A 174 -24.11 -9.65 19.70
CA ALA A 174 -23.78 -10.94 20.35
C ALA A 174 -24.08 -12.18 19.50
N ASN A 175 -24.95 -12.10 18.49
CA ASN A 175 -25.51 -13.31 17.90
C ASN A 175 -25.13 -13.65 16.45
N ASP A 176 -24.30 -12.88 15.75
CA ASP A 176 -24.01 -13.16 14.31
C ASP A 176 -22.54 -13.31 13.98
N ALA A 177 -21.76 -13.87 14.89
CA ALA A 177 -20.37 -14.26 14.58
C ALA A 177 -20.25 -15.71 14.03
N SER A 178 -21.37 -16.44 13.81
CA SER A 178 -21.31 -17.88 13.49
C SER A 178 -21.89 -18.29 12.14
N GLU A 179 -22.52 -17.40 11.36
CA GLU A 179 -23.08 -17.75 10.05
C GLU A 179 -22.88 -16.69 8.96
N THR A 180 -21.72 -16.02 8.91
CA THR A 180 -21.25 -15.49 7.64
C THR A 180 -20.71 -16.69 6.86
N THR A 181 -21.43 -17.11 5.83
CA THR A 181 -20.93 -18.03 4.82
C THR A 181 -19.45 -17.72 4.56
N ARG A 182 -18.58 -18.61 5.04
CA ARG A 182 -17.21 -18.69 4.55
C ARG A 182 -17.36 -18.92 3.06
N SER A 183 -17.11 -17.87 2.25
CA SER A 183 -16.76 -18.08 0.86
C SER A 183 -15.54 -19.01 0.88
N ASP A 184 -15.45 -19.93 -0.07
CA ASP A 184 -14.30 -20.84 -0.25
C ASP A 184 -13.00 -20.07 -0.61
N GLU A 185 -12.94 -18.76 -0.39
CA GLU A 185 -11.76 -17.93 -0.59
C GLU A 185 -10.68 -18.28 0.43
N SER A 186 -9.50 -18.58 -0.07
CA SER A 186 -8.33 -18.82 0.78
C SER A 186 -7.95 -17.56 1.56
N PHE A 187 -7.23 -17.72 2.68
CA PHE A 187 -6.67 -16.59 3.44
C PHE A 187 -5.82 -15.69 2.53
N ASP A 188 -5.09 -16.27 1.60
CA ASP A 188 -4.23 -15.55 0.67
C ASP A 188 -5.05 -14.71 -0.29
N ASP A 189 -6.14 -15.24 -0.84
CA ASP A 189 -7.01 -14.51 -1.77
C ASP A 189 -7.63 -13.28 -1.13
N ILE A 190 -8.14 -13.38 0.10
CA ILE A 190 -8.79 -12.24 0.76
C ILE A 190 -7.81 -11.12 1.13
N ASN A 191 -6.56 -11.45 1.47
CA ASN A 191 -5.54 -10.51 1.89
C ASN A 191 -4.65 -10.01 0.75
N GLN A 192 -4.84 -10.49 -0.47
CA GLN A 192 -4.07 -10.05 -1.64
C GLN A 192 -4.29 -8.55 -1.90
N MET A 193 -3.20 -7.81 -2.07
CA MET A 193 -3.22 -6.44 -2.60
C MET A 193 -3.26 -6.47 -4.14
N ASP A 194 -3.84 -5.43 -4.73
CA ASP A 194 -4.02 -5.36 -6.19
C ASP A 194 -3.31 -4.14 -6.78
N LEU A 195 -2.46 -4.39 -7.76
CA LEU A 195 -1.88 -3.40 -8.65
C LEU A 195 -1.82 -4.00 -10.06
N PHE A 196 -2.41 -3.33 -11.03
CA PHE A 196 -2.54 -3.86 -12.38
C PHE A 196 -1.62 -3.09 -13.33
N VAL A 197 -0.88 -3.82 -14.15
CA VAL A 197 -0.03 -3.32 -15.22
C VAL A 197 -0.63 -3.83 -16.53
N THR A 198 -0.74 -2.98 -17.54
CA THR A 198 -1.26 -3.38 -18.85
C THR A 198 -0.22 -4.19 -19.62
N ASP A 199 -0.68 -4.94 -20.62
CA ASP A 199 0.21 -5.71 -21.50
C ASP A 199 1.21 -4.79 -22.24
N GLU A 200 0.78 -3.59 -22.62
CA GLU A 200 1.64 -2.60 -23.29
C GLU A 200 2.74 -2.09 -22.35
N GLU A 201 2.40 -1.76 -21.10
CA GLU A 201 3.37 -1.31 -20.08
C GLU A 201 4.37 -2.45 -19.77
N GLN A 202 3.89 -3.68 -19.67
CA GLN A 202 4.73 -4.84 -19.42
C GLN A 202 5.70 -5.11 -20.59
N GLN A 203 5.21 -5.07 -21.83
CA GLN A 203 6.04 -5.23 -23.02
C GLN A 203 7.09 -4.13 -23.14
N GLN A 204 6.72 -2.89 -22.83
CA GLN A 204 7.64 -1.77 -22.83
C GLN A 204 8.74 -1.96 -21.79
N ALA A 205 8.41 -2.33 -20.54
CA ALA A 205 9.38 -2.60 -19.49
C ALA A 205 10.33 -3.75 -19.85
N GLN A 206 9.79 -4.86 -20.40
CA GLN A 206 10.60 -6.00 -20.85
C GLN A 206 11.55 -5.61 -21.98
N SER A 207 11.08 -4.82 -22.95
CA SER A 207 11.90 -4.34 -24.06
C SER A 207 13.02 -3.42 -23.59
N GLU A 208 12.72 -2.54 -22.61
CA GLU A 208 13.69 -1.65 -21.99
C GLU A 208 14.80 -2.44 -21.27
N ILE A 209 14.43 -3.42 -20.44
CA ILE A 209 15.36 -4.31 -19.74
C ILE A 209 16.24 -5.09 -20.74
N ALA A 210 15.62 -5.65 -21.78
CA ALA A 210 16.31 -6.41 -22.80
C ALA A 210 17.28 -5.57 -23.63
N HIS A 211 17.07 -4.26 -23.71
CA HIS A 211 17.99 -3.33 -24.39
C HIS A 211 19.19 -2.97 -23.50
N ILE A 212 18.99 -2.86 -22.19
CA ILE A 212 20.02 -2.44 -21.23
C ILE A 212 20.98 -3.57 -20.88
N PHE A 213 20.45 -4.77 -20.61
CA PHE A 213 21.28 -5.90 -20.19
C PHE A 213 21.69 -6.78 -21.38
N THR A 214 22.99 -6.97 -21.51
CA THR A 214 23.57 -7.84 -22.55
C THR A 214 23.35 -9.33 -22.29
N ASP A 215 23.40 -9.73 -21.02
CA ASP A 215 23.13 -11.10 -20.57
C ASP A 215 21.67 -11.19 -20.06
N LYS A 216 20.81 -11.69 -20.94
CA LYS A 216 19.36 -11.82 -20.69
C LYS A 216 18.99 -13.07 -19.90
N GLU A 217 19.90 -14.01 -19.78
CA GLU A 217 19.69 -15.24 -19.01
C GLU A 217 19.87 -15.04 -17.50
N ARG A 218 20.53 -13.94 -17.11
CA ARG A 218 20.70 -13.61 -15.70
C ARG A 218 19.39 -13.10 -15.11
N PRO A 219 19.02 -13.57 -13.90
CA PRO A 219 17.86 -13.04 -13.21
C PRO A 219 18.04 -11.54 -12.92
N THR A 220 16.95 -10.80 -13.05
CA THR A 220 16.89 -9.37 -12.77
C THR A 220 16.36 -9.11 -11.37
N ILE A 221 17.17 -8.47 -10.54
CA ILE A 221 16.83 -8.15 -9.14
C ILE A 221 16.46 -6.66 -9.06
N GLY A 222 15.25 -6.38 -8.63
CA GLY A 222 14.82 -5.03 -8.29
C GLY A 222 15.35 -4.63 -6.91
N ILE A 223 16.06 -3.51 -6.81
CA ILE A 223 16.55 -2.94 -5.54
C ILE A 223 15.84 -1.62 -5.30
N VAL A 224 15.07 -1.53 -4.20
CA VAL A 224 14.44 -0.28 -3.78
C VAL A 224 15.30 0.41 -2.74
N LEU A 225 15.99 1.45 -3.16
CA LEU A 225 16.91 2.22 -2.33
C LEU A 225 16.16 3.27 -1.48
N GLY A 226 16.57 3.40 -0.23
CA GLY A 226 16.05 4.43 0.67
C GLY A 226 14.68 4.16 1.27
N SER A 227 14.17 5.16 1.93
CA SER A 227 12.83 5.15 2.56
C SER A 227 12.47 6.57 3.00
N SER A 228 11.17 6.85 3.15
CA SER A 228 10.66 8.12 3.71
C SER A 228 11.16 8.42 5.13
N TRP A 229 11.59 7.40 5.88
CA TRP A 229 12.22 7.54 7.20
C TRP A 229 13.66 7.06 7.13
N GLN A 230 14.61 7.92 7.45
CA GLN A 230 16.03 7.55 7.50
C GLN A 230 16.30 6.30 8.37
N THR A 231 15.53 6.13 9.45
CA THR A 231 15.66 4.95 10.33
C THR A 231 15.24 3.63 9.71
N LYS A 232 14.49 3.64 8.60
CA LYS A 232 14.10 2.46 7.84
C LYS A 232 15.10 2.12 6.72
N SER A 233 15.98 3.05 6.36
CA SER A 233 16.90 2.86 5.24
C SER A 233 18.04 1.92 5.62
N TRP A 234 18.37 1.01 4.72
CA TRP A 234 19.56 0.20 4.81
C TRP A 234 20.77 1.03 4.32
N PRO A 235 21.97 0.93 4.94
CA PRO A 235 23.11 1.74 4.56
C PRO A 235 23.57 1.53 3.13
N SER A 236 24.09 2.60 2.50
CA SER A 236 24.58 2.57 1.11
C SER A 236 25.70 1.54 0.92
N GLU A 237 26.60 1.41 1.87
CA GLU A 237 27.69 0.44 1.87
C GLU A 237 27.21 -1.01 1.87
N LYS A 238 26.05 -1.26 2.48
CA LYS A 238 25.42 -2.59 2.50
C LYS A 238 24.79 -2.93 1.17
N TRP A 239 24.14 -1.96 0.54
CA TRP A 239 23.63 -2.11 -0.84
C TRP A 239 24.77 -2.38 -1.81
N GLN A 240 25.89 -1.64 -1.70
CA GLN A 240 27.07 -1.85 -2.52
C GLN A 240 27.60 -3.28 -2.38
N GLN A 241 27.81 -3.75 -1.14
CA GLN A 241 28.28 -5.13 -0.87
C GLN A 241 27.36 -6.19 -1.45
N LEU A 242 26.05 -5.99 -1.38
CA LEU A 242 25.06 -6.90 -1.96
C LEU A 242 25.22 -6.96 -3.49
N ILE A 243 25.23 -5.79 -4.16
CA ILE A 243 25.37 -5.69 -5.61
C ILE A 243 26.68 -6.35 -6.07
N GLU A 244 27.82 -5.99 -5.46
CA GLU A 244 29.11 -6.58 -5.80
C GLU A 244 29.11 -8.11 -5.67
N SER A 245 28.55 -8.60 -4.56
CA SER A 245 28.55 -10.05 -4.27
C SER A 245 27.70 -10.89 -5.22
N MET A 246 26.82 -10.25 -6.03
CA MET A 246 25.91 -10.94 -6.95
C MET A 246 26.03 -10.50 -8.41
N SER A 247 26.82 -9.46 -8.73
CA SER A 247 26.98 -8.88 -10.08
C SER A 247 27.45 -9.88 -11.14
N TYR A 248 28.13 -10.94 -10.72
CA TYR A 248 28.60 -12.00 -11.61
C TYR A 248 27.49 -12.93 -12.13
N ARG A 249 26.29 -12.92 -11.48
CA ARG A 249 25.20 -13.85 -11.77
C ARG A 249 23.81 -13.19 -11.91
N SER A 250 23.69 -11.90 -11.68
CA SER A 250 22.41 -11.19 -11.67
C SER A 250 22.53 -9.80 -12.27
N ASN A 251 21.47 -9.34 -12.89
CA ASN A 251 21.25 -7.96 -13.29
C ASN A 251 20.49 -7.22 -12.19
N PHE A 252 20.64 -5.89 -12.11
CA PHE A 252 19.99 -5.09 -11.08
C PHE A 252 19.27 -3.88 -11.65
N ILE A 253 18.07 -3.57 -11.13
CA ILE A 253 17.40 -2.29 -11.39
C ILE A 253 17.26 -1.57 -10.05
N CYS A 254 17.81 -0.35 -9.93
CA CYS A 254 17.74 0.45 -8.73
C CYS A 254 16.58 1.45 -8.82
N PHE A 255 15.62 1.34 -7.88
CA PHE A 255 14.44 2.19 -7.76
C PHE A 255 14.54 3.12 -6.55
N GLY A 256 13.93 4.30 -6.67
CA GLY A 256 13.78 5.30 -5.62
C GLY A 256 13.25 6.60 -6.19
N GLY A 257 12.83 7.52 -5.33
CA GLY A 257 12.37 8.85 -5.75
C GLY A 257 13.52 9.84 -5.98
N PRO A 258 13.19 11.12 -6.27
CA PRO A 258 14.19 12.17 -6.49
C PRO A 258 15.07 12.46 -5.28
N LYS A 259 14.63 12.12 -4.07
CA LYS A 259 15.45 12.23 -2.86
C LYS A 259 16.51 11.14 -2.84
N GLU A 260 16.11 9.91 -3.12
CA GLU A 260 17.01 8.75 -3.17
C GLU A 260 18.04 8.87 -4.28
N GLU A 261 17.72 9.50 -5.41
CA GLU A 261 18.68 9.83 -6.47
C GLU A 261 19.89 10.63 -5.91
N LYS A 262 19.62 11.61 -5.02
CA LYS A 262 20.65 12.41 -4.37
C LYS A 262 21.40 11.65 -3.28
N ASP A 263 20.65 10.93 -2.44
CA ASP A 263 21.19 10.21 -1.29
C ASP A 263 22.12 9.04 -1.72
N PHE A 264 21.90 8.44 -2.90
CA PHE A 264 22.68 7.32 -3.43
C PHE A 264 23.56 7.65 -4.63
N THR A 265 23.84 8.95 -4.88
CA THR A 265 24.70 9.39 -5.99
C THR A 265 26.07 8.70 -5.97
N SER A 266 26.71 8.59 -4.81
CA SER A 266 28.02 7.95 -4.69
C SER A 266 28.00 6.46 -5.01
N LEU A 267 26.90 5.75 -4.65
CA LEU A 267 26.72 4.35 -5.01
C LEU A 267 26.56 4.20 -6.53
N MET A 268 25.78 5.08 -7.18
CA MET A 268 25.58 5.00 -8.62
C MET A 268 26.86 5.34 -9.40
N GLN A 269 27.67 6.30 -8.93
CA GLN A 269 28.98 6.60 -9.51
C GLN A 269 29.94 5.41 -9.37
N TYR A 270 29.93 4.73 -8.22
CA TYR A 270 30.72 3.53 -8.01
C TYR A 270 30.30 2.40 -8.98
N VAL A 271 28.99 2.14 -9.08
CA VAL A 271 28.43 1.12 -9.98
C VAL A 271 28.83 1.37 -11.43
N GLU A 272 28.75 2.62 -11.89
CA GLU A 272 29.15 3.02 -13.26
C GLU A 272 30.66 2.83 -13.48
N LYS A 273 31.50 3.27 -12.52
CA LYS A 273 32.94 3.14 -12.59
C LYS A 273 33.42 1.69 -12.67
N GLU A 274 32.79 0.80 -11.90
CA GLU A 274 33.13 -0.64 -11.85
C GLU A 274 32.38 -1.46 -12.92
N GLU A 275 31.63 -0.79 -13.81
CA GLU A 275 30.83 -1.41 -14.91
C GLU A 275 29.92 -2.54 -14.43
N LEU A 276 29.32 -2.38 -13.23
CA LEU A 276 28.42 -3.38 -12.68
C LEU A 276 27.09 -3.41 -13.43
N PRO A 277 26.42 -4.58 -13.57
CA PRO A 277 25.20 -4.74 -14.35
C PRO A 277 23.98 -4.13 -13.61
N VAL A 278 23.96 -2.82 -13.48
CA VAL A 278 22.95 -2.04 -12.73
C VAL A 278 22.30 -1.01 -13.63
N TYR A 279 20.99 -1.07 -13.74
CA TYR A 279 20.18 -0.05 -14.37
C TYR A 279 19.65 0.96 -13.34
N ASN A 280 20.11 2.20 -13.45
CA ASN A 280 19.77 3.27 -12.53
C ASN A 280 18.45 3.97 -12.94
N LYS A 281 17.37 3.70 -12.21
CA LYS A 281 16.03 4.32 -12.36
C LYS A 281 15.66 5.24 -11.20
N LEU A 282 16.61 5.64 -10.37
CA LEU A 282 16.38 6.57 -9.25
C LEU A 282 15.87 7.92 -9.76
N GLY A 283 14.70 8.34 -9.29
CA GLY A 283 14.06 9.61 -9.68
C GLY A 283 13.60 9.70 -11.13
N LYS A 284 13.59 8.59 -11.87
CA LYS A 284 13.39 8.56 -13.34
C LYS A 284 12.15 7.76 -13.78
N THR A 285 11.23 7.46 -12.88
CA THR A 285 10.01 6.71 -13.19
C THR A 285 8.78 7.40 -12.66
N THR A 286 7.68 7.32 -13.39
CA THR A 286 6.32 7.47 -12.86
C THR A 286 6.00 6.25 -11.98
N LEU A 287 4.86 6.26 -11.28
CA LEU A 287 4.42 5.09 -10.51
C LEU A 287 4.05 3.91 -11.43
N ARG A 288 3.51 4.20 -12.63
CA ARG A 288 3.15 3.18 -13.62
C ARG A 288 4.39 2.51 -14.21
N GLU A 289 5.38 3.29 -14.66
CA GLU A 289 6.66 2.77 -15.15
C GLU A 289 7.38 1.95 -14.08
N MET A 290 7.37 2.43 -12.81
CA MET A 290 7.94 1.68 -11.69
C MET A 290 7.22 0.35 -11.48
N ALA A 291 5.89 0.33 -11.56
CA ALA A 291 5.11 -0.90 -11.42
C ALA A 291 5.47 -1.92 -12.52
N ALA A 292 5.53 -1.48 -13.78
CA ALA A 292 5.88 -2.32 -14.91
C ALA A 292 7.30 -2.91 -14.80
N LEU A 293 8.27 -2.09 -14.41
CA LEU A 293 9.65 -2.54 -14.21
C LEU A 293 9.78 -3.48 -12.98
N LEU A 294 9.06 -3.21 -11.88
CA LEU A 294 9.01 -4.13 -10.73
C LEU A 294 8.39 -5.48 -11.11
N GLN A 295 7.34 -5.47 -11.94
CA GLN A 295 6.71 -6.71 -12.42
C GLN A 295 7.65 -7.54 -13.30
N ALA A 296 8.58 -6.90 -13.99
CA ALA A 296 9.57 -7.57 -14.82
C ALA A 296 10.81 -8.08 -14.05
N CYS A 297 10.91 -7.77 -12.74
CA CYS A 297 11.96 -8.34 -11.89
C CYS A 297 11.61 -9.74 -11.40
N ASP A 298 12.62 -10.62 -11.28
CA ASP A 298 12.46 -11.98 -10.75
C ASP A 298 12.32 -11.97 -9.22
N VAL A 299 13.07 -11.11 -8.53
CA VAL A 299 13.02 -10.88 -7.08
C VAL A 299 13.16 -9.38 -6.80
N VAL A 300 12.45 -8.87 -5.81
CA VAL A 300 12.59 -7.49 -5.37
C VAL A 300 13.11 -7.42 -3.93
N VAL A 301 14.15 -6.63 -3.70
CA VAL A 301 14.69 -6.35 -2.36
C VAL A 301 14.34 -4.94 -1.95
N SER A 302 13.68 -4.78 -0.80
CA SER A 302 13.23 -3.47 -0.33
C SER A 302 13.21 -3.37 1.18
N CYS A 303 13.49 -2.18 1.70
CA CYS A 303 13.06 -1.82 3.05
C CYS A 303 11.53 -1.65 3.09
N ASP A 304 10.94 -1.47 4.28
CA ASP A 304 9.51 -1.16 4.43
C ASP A 304 9.17 0.21 3.80
N THR A 305 8.74 0.17 2.54
CA THR A 305 8.43 1.34 1.69
C THR A 305 7.19 1.09 0.84
N GLY A 306 6.68 2.16 0.19
CA GLY A 306 5.58 2.02 -0.77
C GLY A 306 5.89 1.05 -1.91
N ALA A 307 7.12 1.06 -2.42
CA ALA A 307 7.54 0.19 -3.52
C ALA A 307 7.65 -1.30 -3.12
N LEU A 308 7.94 -1.61 -1.84
CA LEU A 308 7.78 -2.98 -1.32
C LEU A 308 6.34 -3.47 -1.53
N HIS A 309 5.37 -2.64 -1.15
CA HIS A 309 3.95 -2.99 -1.29
C HIS A 309 3.50 -3.05 -2.76
N MET A 310 4.13 -2.27 -3.66
CA MET A 310 3.92 -2.41 -5.11
C MET A 310 4.39 -3.78 -5.60
N ALA A 311 5.58 -4.21 -5.22
CA ALA A 311 6.12 -5.52 -5.60
C ALA A 311 5.23 -6.68 -5.09
N ILE A 312 4.74 -6.59 -3.84
CA ILE A 312 3.82 -7.58 -3.26
C ILE A 312 2.49 -7.59 -4.02
N ALA A 313 1.92 -6.40 -4.31
CA ALA A 313 0.66 -6.27 -5.05
C ALA A 313 0.76 -6.80 -6.50
N LEU A 314 1.95 -6.76 -7.09
CA LEU A 314 2.29 -7.35 -8.39
C LEU A 314 2.63 -8.85 -8.30
N ASN A 315 2.47 -9.45 -7.12
CA ASN A 315 2.79 -10.85 -6.84
C ASN A 315 4.25 -11.22 -7.18
N ARG A 316 5.20 -10.29 -6.93
CA ARG A 316 6.62 -10.56 -7.12
C ARG A 316 7.23 -11.14 -5.85
N PRO A 317 8.17 -12.11 -5.99
CA PRO A 317 8.96 -12.58 -4.86
C PRO A 317 9.71 -11.41 -4.20
N VAL A 318 9.63 -11.27 -2.86
CA VAL A 318 10.25 -10.14 -2.17
C VAL A 318 11.13 -10.56 -1.02
N VAL A 319 12.28 -9.88 -0.87
CA VAL A 319 13.08 -9.85 0.36
C VAL A 319 12.86 -8.51 1.04
N ALA A 320 12.15 -8.53 2.16
CA ALA A 320 11.70 -7.34 2.88
C ALA A 320 12.54 -7.09 4.13
N LEU A 321 13.20 -5.93 4.21
CA LEU A 321 14.06 -5.55 5.32
C LEU A 321 13.28 -4.69 6.33
N PHE A 322 13.13 -5.18 7.55
CA PHE A 322 12.38 -4.52 8.60
C PHE A 322 13.25 -4.22 9.83
N GLY A 323 13.07 -3.04 10.42
CA GLY A 323 13.76 -2.62 11.63
C GLY A 323 12.82 -1.87 12.58
N PRO A 324 12.61 -0.55 12.39
CA PRO A 324 11.76 0.25 13.28
C PRO A 324 10.27 0.03 13.11
N THR A 325 9.83 -0.67 12.07
CA THR A 325 8.44 -1.07 11.82
C THR A 325 8.25 -2.55 12.06
N ASN A 326 7.02 -2.95 12.40
CA ASN A 326 6.69 -4.33 12.73
C ASN A 326 6.12 -5.03 11.49
N PRO A 327 6.75 -6.09 10.96
CA PRO A 327 6.24 -6.81 9.81
C PRO A 327 4.88 -7.49 10.06
N ALA A 328 4.53 -7.83 11.31
CA ALA A 328 3.20 -8.35 11.64
C ALA A 328 2.07 -7.33 11.47
N GLU A 329 2.39 -6.05 11.26
CA GLU A 329 1.42 -4.99 11.03
C GLU A 329 1.43 -4.46 9.59
N TRP A 330 2.60 -4.51 8.94
CA TRP A 330 2.84 -3.86 7.64
C TRP A 330 3.55 -4.75 6.63
N GLY A 331 3.95 -5.96 7.01
CA GLY A 331 4.70 -6.86 6.14
C GLY A 331 3.83 -7.56 5.10
N PRO A 332 4.43 -8.37 4.22
CA PRO A 332 3.67 -9.19 3.29
C PRO A 332 2.84 -10.26 4.04
N LEU A 333 1.60 -10.47 3.60
CA LEU A 333 0.72 -11.56 4.07
C LEU A 333 0.58 -12.67 3.03
N THR A 334 0.80 -12.35 1.76
CA THR A 334 0.54 -13.21 0.61
C THR A 334 1.72 -13.24 -0.34
N GLY A 335 1.75 -14.21 -1.23
CA GLY A 335 2.81 -14.38 -2.22
C GLY A 335 4.09 -14.99 -1.65
N LEU A 336 5.14 -14.97 -2.44
CA LEU A 336 6.44 -15.54 -2.08
C LEU A 336 7.34 -14.46 -1.47
N TYR A 337 7.68 -14.60 -0.18
CA TYR A 337 8.46 -13.57 0.52
C TYR A 337 9.43 -14.11 1.56
N ARG A 338 10.42 -13.28 1.90
CA ARG A 338 11.30 -13.42 3.06
C ARG A 338 11.34 -12.08 3.81
N VAL A 339 11.19 -12.13 5.12
CA VAL A 339 11.34 -10.97 6.01
C VAL A 339 12.63 -11.10 6.80
N ILE A 340 13.48 -10.09 6.69
CA ILE A 340 14.78 -10.05 7.40
C ILE A 340 14.75 -8.95 8.45
N GLN A 341 15.08 -9.30 9.68
CA GLN A 341 15.24 -8.39 10.82
C GLN A 341 16.53 -8.71 11.57
N ASN A 342 17.16 -7.70 12.15
CA ASN A 342 18.26 -7.91 13.11
C ASN A 342 17.67 -8.20 14.50
N HIS A 343 17.50 -9.48 14.83
CA HIS A 343 16.90 -9.93 16.09
C HIS A 343 17.76 -9.68 17.34
N ASP A 344 19.01 -9.25 17.20
CA ASP A 344 19.85 -8.84 18.33
C ASP A 344 19.37 -7.53 18.97
N MET A 345 18.35 -6.89 18.38
CA MET A 345 17.83 -5.61 18.82
C MET A 345 16.55 -5.76 19.64
N ASP A 346 16.59 -5.28 20.88
CA ASP A 346 15.47 -5.24 21.84
C ASP A 346 14.34 -4.23 21.46
N CYS A 347 14.61 -3.34 20.49
CA CYS A 347 13.73 -2.24 20.11
C CYS A 347 13.15 -2.37 18.70
N LEU A 348 13.06 -3.58 18.14
CA LEU A 348 12.37 -3.80 16.86
C LEU A 348 10.92 -3.31 16.91
N GLY A 349 10.43 -2.76 15.80
CA GLY A 349 9.07 -2.23 15.74
C GLY A 349 8.82 -0.95 16.54
N CYS A 350 9.84 -0.20 16.94
CA CYS A 350 9.74 0.98 17.82
C CYS A 350 9.04 2.19 17.20
N ARG A 351 8.83 2.24 15.88
CA ARG A 351 8.17 3.29 15.08
C ARG A 351 8.77 4.69 15.24
N LYS A 352 10.06 4.81 15.61
CA LYS A 352 10.72 6.10 15.81
C LYS A 352 11.39 6.58 14.52
N ARG A 353 11.03 7.78 14.08
CA ARG A 353 11.65 8.44 12.91
C ARG A 353 13.09 8.91 13.16
N LYS A 354 13.47 9.10 14.44
CA LYS A 354 14.84 9.33 14.89
C LYS A 354 15.20 8.26 15.90
N CYS A 355 16.34 7.59 15.67
CA CYS A 355 16.78 6.54 16.57
C CYS A 355 17.31 7.14 17.86
N PRO A 356 16.77 6.77 19.05
CA PRO A 356 17.28 7.29 20.34
C PRO A 356 18.67 6.76 20.69
N LYS A 357 19.11 5.66 20.05
CA LYS A 357 20.46 5.08 20.19
C LYS A 357 21.48 5.73 19.21
N GLY A 358 21.11 6.84 18.55
CA GLY A 358 21.91 7.56 17.57
C GLY A 358 21.91 6.93 16.17
N LYS A 359 22.27 5.67 16.04
CA LYS A 359 22.30 4.90 14.78
C LYS A 359 21.22 3.80 14.76
N ALA A 360 20.58 3.61 13.61
CA ALA A 360 19.54 2.57 13.44
C ALA A 360 20.20 1.18 13.25
N TYR A 361 20.75 0.62 14.32
CA TYR A 361 21.41 -0.69 14.29
C TYR A 361 20.48 -1.83 13.86
N CYS A 362 19.17 -1.69 14.05
CA CYS A 362 18.16 -2.63 13.54
C CYS A 362 18.20 -2.78 12.01
N MET A 363 18.66 -1.75 11.28
CA MET A 363 18.86 -1.79 9.83
C MET A 363 20.33 -2.04 9.49
N SER A 364 21.28 -1.27 10.06
CA SER A 364 22.69 -1.42 9.73
C SER A 364 23.30 -2.74 10.18
N GLY A 365 22.69 -3.44 11.12
CA GLY A 365 23.10 -4.79 11.57
C GLY A 365 22.58 -5.92 10.69
N ILE A 366 21.68 -5.65 9.70
CA ILE A 366 21.33 -6.66 8.70
C ILE A 366 22.55 -6.92 7.81
N ASP A 367 23.00 -8.16 7.75
CA ASP A 367 24.16 -8.56 6.95
C ASP A 367 23.75 -8.75 5.47
N PRO A 368 24.51 -8.20 4.49
CA PRO A 368 24.28 -8.47 3.07
C PRO A 368 24.30 -9.95 2.70
N ILE A 369 25.04 -10.77 3.45
CA ILE A 369 25.06 -12.22 3.22
C ILE A 369 23.69 -12.84 3.45
N TRP A 370 22.99 -12.46 4.51
CA TRP A 370 21.64 -12.95 4.78
C TRP A 370 20.66 -12.53 3.68
N VAL A 371 20.78 -11.28 3.19
CA VAL A 371 19.94 -10.80 2.09
C VAL A 371 20.20 -11.59 0.83
N LYS A 372 21.48 -11.79 0.48
CA LYS A 372 21.91 -12.60 -0.67
C LYS A 372 21.38 -14.04 -0.62
N GLU A 373 21.52 -14.71 0.51
CA GLU A 373 21.06 -16.10 0.69
C GLU A 373 19.56 -16.21 0.46
N ASN A 374 18.76 -15.27 1.02
CA ASN A 374 17.32 -15.25 0.83
C ASN A 374 16.91 -14.91 -0.61
N ILE A 375 17.68 -14.08 -1.33
CA ILE A 375 17.46 -13.84 -2.78
C ILE A 375 17.66 -15.13 -3.56
N ILE A 376 18.76 -15.85 -3.29
CA ILE A 376 19.09 -17.12 -3.98
C ILE A 376 18.00 -18.15 -3.74
N GLU A 377 17.56 -18.32 -2.50
CA GLU A 377 16.46 -19.24 -2.18
C GLU A 377 15.18 -18.91 -2.97
N LEU A 378 14.80 -17.61 -3.06
CA LEU A 378 13.64 -17.18 -3.82
C LEU A 378 13.80 -17.45 -5.32
N LEU A 379 14.97 -17.18 -5.89
CA LEU A 379 15.27 -17.47 -7.31
C LEU A 379 15.20 -18.98 -7.61
N ASP A 380 15.66 -19.83 -6.69
CA ASP A 380 15.59 -21.29 -6.84
C ASP A 380 14.15 -21.79 -6.83
N VAL A 381 13.28 -21.24 -5.96
CA VAL A 381 11.85 -21.56 -5.93
C VAL A 381 11.17 -21.15 -7.24
N VAL A 382 11.35 -19.89 -7.70
CA VAL A 382 10.80 -19.41 -8.97
C VAL A 382 11.24 -20.28 -10.15
N SER A 383 12.52 -20.64 -10.21
CA SER A 383 13.05 -21.49 -11.27
C SER A 383 12.48 -22.91 -11.27
N SER A 384 12.04 -23.41 -10.10
CA SER A 384 11.42 -24.73 -9.97
C SER A 384 9.95 -24.76 -10.37
N GLU A 385 9.22 -23.63 -10.23
CA GLU A 385 7.81 -23.52 -10.63
C GLU A 385 7.62 -23.34 -12.14
N VAL A 386 8.66 -22.89 -12.85
CA VAL A 386 8.62 -22.68 -14.31
C VAL A 386 8.96 -23.97 -15.08
N ARG A 387 9.49 -25.00 -14.42
CA ARG A 387 9.79 -26.32 -15.02
C ARG A 387 8.64 -27.30 -14.81
#